data_73fbe5b410356e2b1592cf7010eb567b
#
_entry.id   73fbe5b410356e2b1592cf7010eb567b
#
_cell.length_a   1.000
_cell.length_b   1.000
_cell.length_c   1.000
_cell.angle_alpha   90.00
_cell.angle_beta   90.00
_cell.angle_gamma   90.00
#
_symmetry.space_group_name_H-M   'P 1'
#
loop_
_entity.id
_entity.type
_entity.pdbx_description
1 polymer ?
#
loop_
_entity_poly.entity_id
_entity_poly.type
_entity_poly.pdbx_seq_one_letter_code
_entity_poly.pdbx_strand_id
1 'polypeptide(L)'
;MHQPGNKPARRAEQRDELTKAAYPALSEEQLDILATHGERKSIPAGTLLFDVNQARYDFIYIEAGAVNIVDRASDSVVVQLPAGNFIGELGMLMGQGTFLAGATAEDSDIIVVSNDSILQIVSHIPELSDTIVTAFAARRRLLIEWNEGGLVIVGEDGDGTCLALREFASRSRIPHRFVDRADDAGLATVAQRCQLPERGTCAVVGKGEVLVEPTPRDVAAALGLEMAADPNALFDLVVIGAGP
;
A
#
# COMPACT_ATOMS: atom_id res chain seq x y z
N MET A 1 42.58 0.00 -5.73
CA MET A 1 41.74 0.78 -6.66
C MET A 1 40.33 0.22 -6.58
N HIS A 2 39.49 0.84 -5.79
CA HIS A 2 38.08 0.43 -5.64
C HIS A 2 37.28 1.31 -6.61
N GLN A 3 36.81 0.71 -7.72
CA GLN A 3 35.93 1.42 -8.66
C GLN A 3 34.62 1.74 -7.95
N PRO A 4 34.17 3.00 -7.94
CA PRO A 4 32.82 3.34 -7.48
C PRO A 4 31.83 2.80 -8.52
N GLY A 5 31.41 1.56 -8.34
CA GLY A 5 30.46 0.88 -9.23
C GLY A 5 29.13 1.62 -9.22
N ASN A 6 28.73 1.98 -10.37
CA ASN A 6 27.47 2.45 -10.93
C ASN A 6 26.21 2.22 -10.05
N LYS A 7 26.14 2.90 -8.90
CA LYS A 7 25.01 2.84 -7.95
C LYS A 7 23.66 3.16 -8.60
N PRO A 8 23.53 4.19 -9.50
CA PRO A 8 22.26 4.52 -10.14
C PRO A 8 21.75 3.41 -11.07
N ALA A 9 22.62 2.81 -11.89
CA ALA A 9 22.19 1.77 -12.82
C ALA A 9 21.76 0.49 -12.09
N ARG A 10 22.50 0.07 -11.07
CA ARG A 10 22.09 -1.06 -10.22
C ARG A 10 20.76 -0.82 -9.52
N ARG A 11 20.51 0.41 -9.10
CA ARG A 11 19.23 0.79 -8.48
C ARG A 11 18.09 0.73 -9.48
N ALA A 12 18.28 1.19 -10.71
CA ALA A 12 17.29 1.09 -11.78
C ALA A 12 16.98 -0.37 -12.13
N GLU A 13 17.99 -1.20 -12.33
CA GLU A 13 17.83 -2.64 -12.59
C GLU A 13 17.07 -3.34 -11.45
N GLN A 14 17.40 -3.03 -10.21
CA GLN A 14 16.73 -3.59 -9.03
C GLN A 14 15.25 -3.16 -8.93
N ARG A 15 14.95 -1.92 -9.34
CA ARG A 15 13.56 -1.44 -9.42
C ARG A 15 12.79 -2.19 -10.50
N ASP A 16 13.37 -2.38 -11.68
CA ASP A 16 12.74 -3.07 -12.80
C ASP A 16 12.45 -4.54 -12.45
N GLU A 17 13.40 -5.23 -11.80
CA GLU A 17 13.19 -6.60 -11.30
C GLU A 17 12.07 -6.65 -10.25
N LEU A 18 12.07 -5.71 -9.31
CA LEU A 18 11.04 -5.63 -8.27
C LEU A 18 9.67 -5.32 -8.88
N THR A 19 9.60 -4.45 -9.89
CA THR A 19 8.36 -4.13 -10.61
C THR A 19 7.81 -5.35 -11.35
N LYS A 20 8.67 -6.13 -12.00
CA LYS A 20 8.24 -7.39 -12.64
C LYS A 20 7.72 -8.40 -11.63
N ALA A 21 8.37 -8.51 -10.48
CA ALA A 21 7.91 -9.38 -9.40
C ALA A 21 6.59 -8.90 -8.76
N ALA A 22 6.36 -7.58 -8.73
CA ALA A 22 5.14 -6.99 -8.18
C ALA A 22 3.90 -7.18 -9.08
N TYR A 23 4.11 -7.30 -10.39
CA TYR A 23 3.05 -7.40 -11.39
C TYR A 23 3.27 -8.59 -12.35
N PRO A 24 3.31 -9.83 -11.82
CA PRO A 24 3.49 -11.01 -12.64
C PRO A 24 2.23 -11.31 -13.45
N ALA A 25 2.42 -11.82 -14.66
CA ALA A 25 1.32 -12.45 -15.40
C ALA A 25 0.97 -13.81 -14.76
N LEU A 26 -0.30 -14.08 -14.66
CA LEU A 26 -0.80 -15.41 -14.24
C LEU A 26 -0.85 -16.38 -15.43
N SER A 27 -0.58 -17.64 -15.19
CA SER A 27 -0.75 -18.70 -16.18
C SER A 27 -2.24 -19.01 -16.42
N GLU A 28 -2.56 -19.67 -17.54
CA GLU A 28 -3.93 -20.09 -17.82
C GLU A 28 -4.50 -20.99 -16.71
N GLU A 29 -3.68 -21.92 -16.18
CA GLU A 29 -4.07 -22.80 -15.06
C GLU A 29 -4.38 -22.00 -13.78
N GLN A 30 -3.58 -20.96 -13.48
CA GLN A 30 -3.80 -20.09 -12.34
C GLN A 30 -5.09 -19.25 -12.51
N LEU A 31 -5.38 -18.81 -13.73
CA LEU A 31 -6.61 -18.09 -14.06
C LEU A 31 -7.85 -18.99 -13.94
N ASP A 32 -7.77 -20.24 -14.37
CA ASP A 32 -8.85 -21.22 -14.21
C ASP A 32 -9.18 -21.47 -12.74
N ILE A 33 -8.15 -21.53 -11.88
CA ILE A 33 -8.35 -21.64 -10.43
C ILE A 33 -9.08 -20.41 -9.89
N LEU A 34 -8.64 -19.21 -10.25
CA LEU A 34 -9.31 -17.97 -9.81
C LEU A 34 -10.76 -17.90 -10.31
N ALA A 35 -11.00 -18.26 -11.57
CA ALA A 35 -12.34 -18.26 -12.16
C ALA A 35 -13.28 -19.29 -11.51
N THR A 36 -12.74 -20.42 -11.04
CA THR A 36 -13.53 -21.46 -10.34
C THR A 36 -13.93 -21.00 -8.93
N HIS A 37 -13.11 -20.18 -8.27
CA HIS A 37 -13.34 -19.71 -6.90
C HIS A 37 -13.87 -18.27 -6.82
N GLY A 38 -14.05 -17.62 -7.97
CA GLY A 38 -14.48 -16.22 -8.07
C GLY A 38 -15.72 -16.06 -8.94
N GLU A 39 -16.19 -14.84 -9.01
CA GLU A 39 -17.32 -14.39 -9.81
C GLU A 39 -16.85 -13.40 -10.88
N ARG A 40 -17.24 -13.62 -12.16
CA ARG A 40 -17.00 -12.66 -13.22
C ARG A 40 -18.02 -11.53 -13.18
N LYS A 41 -17.55 -10.30 -13.26
CA LYS A 41 -18.37 -9.08 -13.25
C LYS A 41 -17.91 -8.11 -14.32
N SER A 42 -18.86 -7.51 -15.04
CA SER A 42 -18.62 -6.32 -15.87
C SER A 42 -18.97 -5.09 -15.07
N ILE A 43 -18.00 -4.21 -14.90
CA ILE A 43 -18.10 -3.04 -14.02
C ILE A 43 -17.90 -1.77 -14.85
N PRO A 44 -18.82 -0.79 -14.79
CA PRO A 44 -18.69 0.48 -15.51
C PRO A 44 -17.50 1.31 -15.04
N ALA A 45 -16.99 2.16 -15.93
CA ALA A 45 -15.96 3.15 -15.61
C ALA A 45 -16.32 4.01 -14.40
N GLY A 46 -15.34 4.36 -13.57
CA GLY A 46 -15.50 5.21 -12.38
C GLY A 46 -16.13 4.51 -11.17
N THR A 47 -16.38 3.20 -11.23
CA THR A 47 -16.96 2.46 -10.10
C THR A 47 -15.89 2.21 -9.04
N LEU A 48 -16.20 2.57 -7.79
CA LEU A 48 -15.36 2.26 -6.63
C LEU A 48 -15.44 0.77 -6.33
N LEU A 49 -14.29 0.08 -6.34
CA LEU A 49 -14.18 -1.34 -6.05
C LEU A 49 -13.92 -1.60 -4.57
N PHE A 50 -13.09 -0.77 -3.96
CA PHE A 50 -12.80 -0.76 -2.52
C PHE A 50 -12.29 0.63 -2.11
N ASP A 51 -12.46 0.95 -0.84
CA ASP A 51 -12.02 2.23 -0.28
C ASP A 51 -10.98 2.05 0.84
N VAL A 52 -10.37 3.14 1.27
CA VAL A 52 -9.41 3.18 2.37
C VAL A 52 -10.03 2.64 3.66
N ASN A 53 -9.22 1.97 4.46
CA ASN A 53 -9.60 1.38 5.75
C ASN A 53 -10.71 0.31 5.68
N GLN A 54 -10.91 -0.29 4.52
CA GLN A 54 -11.81 -1.43 4.37
C GLN A 54 -11.11 -2.68 4.93
N ALA A 55 -11.59 -3.17 6.07
CA ALA A 55 -10.97 -4.27 6.81
C ALA A 55 -10.99 -5.62 6.06
N ARG A 56 -11.98 -5.82 5.21
CA ARG A 56 -12.07 -6.99 4.32
C ARG A 56 -12.43 -6.52 2.93
N TYR A 57 -11.60 -6.82 1.98
CA TYR A 57 -11.83 -6.54 0.56
C TYR A 57 -11.44 -7.76 -0.26
N ASP A 58 -12.03 -7.88 -1.43
CA ASP A 58 -11.87 -9.04 -2.28
C ASP A 58 -10.63 -8.92 -3.15
N PHE A 59 -10.05 -10.05 -3.51
CA PHE A 59 -9.02 -10.13 -4.53
C PHE A 59 -9.69 -9.96 -5.90
N ILE A 60 -9.11 -9.13 -6.76
CA ILE A 60 -9.67 -8.79 -8.07
C ILE A 60 -8.63 -9.07 -9.14
N TYR A 61 -8.97 -9.89 -10.13
CA TYR A 61 -8.20 -10.02 -11.37
C TYR A 61 -8.89 -9.24 -12.48
N ILE A 62 -8.14 -8.50 -13.29
CA ILE A 62 -8.64 -7.66 -14.38
C ILE A 62 -8.52 -8.46 -15.68
N GLU A 63 -9.65 -8.95 -16.22
CA GLU A 63 -9.68 -9.67 -17.51
C GLU A 63 -9.65 -8.70 -18.70
N ALA A 64 -10.36 -7.56 -18.59
CA ALA A 64 -10.37 -6.48 -19.57
C ALA A 64 -10.54 -5.12 -18.89
N GLY A 65 -10.11 -4.04 -19.54
CA GLY A 65 -10.16 -2.70 -19.00
C GLY A 65 -8.97 -2.36 -18.08
N ALA A 66 -9.18 -1.42 -17.17
CA ALA A 66 -8.14 -0.94 -16.26
C ALA A 66 -8.72 -0.43 -14.93
N VAL A 67 -7.93 -0.53 -13.87
CA VAL A 67 -8.26 -0.04 -12.53
C VAL A 67 -7.20 0.93 -12.04
N ASN A 68 -7.64 2.09 -11.56
CA ASN A 68 -6.80 3.07 -10.88
C ASN A 68 -6.71 2.73 -9.39
N ILE A 69 -5.49 2.63 -8.89
CA ILE A 69 -5.21 2.63 -7.45
C ILE A 69 -4.96 4.08 -7.04
N VAL A 70 -5.77 4.57 -6.11
CA VAL A 70 -5.86 5.99 -5.75
C VAL A 70 -5.45 6.20 -4.31
N ASP A 71 -4.62 7.19 -4.08
CA ASP A 71 -4.37 7.73 -2.75
C ASP A 71 -5.47 8.78 -2.45
N ARG A 72 -6.37 8.45 -1.53
CA ARG A 72 -7.47 9.34 -1.13
C ARG A 72 -7.01 10.62 -0.46
N ALA A 73 -5.89 10.59 0.24
CA ALA A 73 -5.37 11.77 0.92
C ALA A 73 -4.95 12.87 -0.07
N SER A 74 -4.38 12.47 -1.20
CA SER A 74 -3.94 13.38 -2.26
C SER A 74 -4.86 13.42 -3.48
N ASP A 75 -5.93 12.65 -3.48
CA ASP A 75 -6.86 12.43 -4.62
C ASP A 75 -6.11 12.15 -5.93
N SER A 76 -5.08 11.31 -5.85
CA SER A 76 -4.17 11.09 -6.96
C SER A 76 -4.02 9.61 -7.28
N VAL A 77 -3.94 9.31 -8.59
CA VAL A 77 -3.63 7.96 -9.06
C VAL A 77 -2.18 7.61 -8.74
N VAL A 78 -2.00 6.58 -7.91
CA VAL A 78 -0.69 6.00 -7.59
C VAL A 78 -0.20 5.14 -8.73
N VAL A 79 -1.07 4.25 -9.21
CA VAL A 79 -0.80 3.36 -10.35
C VAL A 79 -2.11 3.00 -11.05
N GLN A 80 -2.06 2.88 -12.37
CA GLN A 80 -3.13 2.27 -13.17
C GLN A 80 -2.71 0.84 -13.52
N LEU A 81 -3.57 -0.11 -13.21
CA LEU A 81 -3.39 -1.52 -13.49
C LEU A 81 -4.24 -1.90 -14.70
N PRO A 82 -3.64 -2.25 -15.84
CA PRO A 82 -4.37 -2.73 -17.02
C PRO A 82 -4.78 -4.20 -16.88
N ALA A 83 -5.54 -4.69 -17.86
CA ALA A 83 -5.86 -6.11 -18.00
C ALA A 83 -4.63 -7.01 -17.86
N GLY A 84 -4.83 -8.21 -17.32
CA GLY A 84 -3.76 -9.16 -17.00
C GLY A 84 -3.15 -8.98 -15.61
N ASN A 85 -3.55 -7.94 -14.89
CA ASN A 85 -3.11 -7.69 -13.53
C ASN A 85 -4.16 -8.09 -12.49
N PHE A 86 -3.71 -8.24 -11.25
CA PHE A 86 -4.61 -8.47 -10.12
C PHE A 86 -4.40 -7.42 -9.02
N ILE A 87 -5.43 -7.20 -8.23
CA ILE A 87 -5.45 -6.26 -7.12
C ILE A 87 -5.42 -7.04 -5.82
N GLY A 88 -4.60 -6.58 -4.90
CA GLY A 88 -4.39 -7.11 -3.57
C GLY A 88 -3.04 -6.69 -3.05
N GLU A 89 -2.85 -6.82 -1.75
CA GLU A 89 -1.59 -6.52 -1.08
C GLU A 89 -1.42 -7.42 0.15
N LEU A 90 -0.24 -7.40 0.76
CA LEU A 90 0.10 -8.31 1.85
C LEU A 90 -0.84 -8.17 3.07
N GLY A 91 -1.39 -6.98 3.31
CA GLY A 91 -2.37 -6.71 4.37
C GLY A 91 -3.66 -7.49 4.22
N MET A 92 -4.10 -7.76 2.98
CA MET A 92 -5.26 -8.62 2.69
C MET A 92 -5.12 -10.00 3.35
N LEU A 93 -3.95 -10.63 3.24
CA LEU A 93 -3.68 -11.94 3.81
C LEU A 93 -3.59 -11.93 5.34
N MET A 94 -3.38 -10.75 5.94
CA MET A 94 -3.24 -10.56 7.37
C MET A 94 -4.47 -9.92 8.02
N GLY A 95 -5.57 -9.74 7.27
CA GLY A 95 -6.79 -9.10 7.76
C GLY A 95 -6.64 -7.61 8.08
N GLN A 96 -5.72 -6.93 7.41
CA GLN A 96 -5.53 -5.48 7.54
C GLN A 96 -6.45 -4.72 6.58
N GLY A 97 -6.84 -3.51 6.98
CA GLY A 97 -7.52 -2.58 6.09
C GLY A 97 -6.63 -2.06 4.97
N THR A 98 -7.27 -1.59 3.91
CA THR A 98 -6.62 -0.99 2.73
C THR A 98 -6.04 0.38 3.06
N PHE A 99 -4.87 0.71 2.52
CA PHE A 99 -4.28 2.05 2.61
C PHE A 99 -4.59 2.92 1.39
N LEU A 100 -5.01 2.30 0.30
CA LEU A 100 -5.35 2.94 -0.95
C LEU A 100 -6.75 2.53 -1.36
N ALA A 101 -7.38 3.30 -2.23
CA ALA A 101 -8.66 2.97 -2.84
C ALA A 101 -8.45 2.42 -4.26
N GLY A 102 -9.44 1.70 -4.78
CA GLY A 102 -9.44 1.21 -6.15
C GLY A 102 -10.74 1.55 -6.87
N ALA A 103 -10.63 2.12 -8.07
CA ALA A 103 -11.77 2.41 -8.92
C ALA A 103 -11.48 2.07 -10.39
N THR A 104 -12.46 1.61 -11.12
CA THR A 104 -12.32 1.33 -12.56
C THR A 104 -11.98 2.61 -13.31
N ALA A 105 -10.94 2.56 -14.17
CA ALA A 105 -10.55 3.67 -15.03
C ALA A 105 -11.40 3.74 -16.30
N GLU A 106 -11.88 2.60 -16.74
CA GLU A 106 -12.74 2.38 -17.90
C GLU A 106 -13.66 1.19 -17.63
N ASP A 107 -14.62 0.92 -18.53
CA ASP A 107 -15.46 -0.27 -18.44
C ASP A 107 -14.56 -1.51 -18.38
N SER A 108 -14.75 -2.34 -17.36
CA SER A 108 -13.82 -3.41 -17.04
C SER A 108 -14.53 -4.73 -16.77
N ASP A 109 -13.97 -5.83 -17.29
CA ASP A 109 -14.36 -7.18 -16.92
C ASP A 109 -13.37 -7.73 -15.90
N ILE A 110 -13.88 -8.19 -14.76
CA ILE A 110 -13.06 -8.60 -13.62
C ILE A 110 -13.52 -9.96 -13.06
N ILE A 111 -12.59 -10.70 -12.47
CA ILE A 111 -12.89 -11.83 -11.58
C ILE A 111 -12.72 -11.35 -10.14
N VAL A 112 -13.79 -11.45 -9.37
CA VAL A 112 -13.80 -11.11 -7.94
C VAL A 112 -13.73 -12.39 -7.13
N VAL A 113 -12.67 -12.58 -6.36
CA VAL A 113 -12.47 -13.71 -5.45
C VAL A 113 -12.59 -13.22 -4.03
N SER A 114 -13.51 -13.76 -3.25
CA SER A 114 -13.74 -13.33 -1.88
C SER A 114 -12.47 -13.45 -1.02
N ASN A 115 -12.34 -12.61 0.00
CA ASN A 115 -11.20 -12.66 0.92
C ASN A 115 -11.02 -14.06 1.53
N ASP A 116 -12.11 -14.73 1.91
CA ASP A 116 -12.05 -16.08 2.47
C ASP A 116 -11.58 -17.11 1.42
N SER A 117 -12.03 -17.00 0.17
CA SER A 117 -11.60 -17.88 -0.91
C SER A 117 -10.13 -17.69 -1.27
N ILE A 118 -9.65 -16.44 -1.34
CA ILE A 118 -8.22 -16.21 -1.64
C ILE A 118 -7.30 -16.71 -0.54
N LEU A 119 -7.71 -16.62 0.73
CA LEU A 119 -6.97 -17.20 1.85
C LEU A 119 -6.89 -18.73 1.75
N GLN A 120 -7.97 -19.40 1.33
CA GLN A 120 -7.97 -20.84 1.06
C GLN A 120 -7.05 -21.18 -0.10
N ILE A 121 -7.11 -20.47 -1.21
CA ILE A 121 -6.24 -20.66 -2.37
C ILE A 121 -4.78 -20.56 -1.96
N VAL A 122 -4.40 -19.47 -1.29
CA VAL A 122 -3.02 -19.24 -0.84
C VAL A 122 -2.55 -20.31 0.15
N SER A 123 -3.45 -20.90 0.94
CA SER A 123 -3.10 -21.94 1.90
C SER A 123 -2.96 -23.33 1.31
N HIS A 124 -3.61 -23.64 0.17
CA HIS A 124 -3.72 -24.99 -0.34
C HIS A 124 -3.17 -25.20 -1.77
N ILE A 125 -2.89 -24.11 -2.51
CA ILE A 125 -2.43 -24.18 -3.91
C ILE A 125 -1.06 -23.51 -4.01
N PRO A 126 0.04 -24.25 -3.87
CA PRO A 126 1.39 -23.67 -3.75
C PRO A 126 1.79 -22.80 -4.94
N GLU A 127 1.48 -23.24 -6.18
CA GLU A 127 1.90 -22.53 -7.39
C GLU A 127 1.27 -21.13 -7.49
N LEU A 128 0.01 -20.99 -7.08
CA LEU A 128 -0.68 -19.70 -7.06
C LEU A 128 -0.31 -18.90 -5.81
N SER A 129 -0.11 -19.58 -4.67
CA SER A 129 0.36 -18.98 -3.43
C SER A 129 1.69 -18.26 -3.62
N ASP A 130 2.68 -18.95 -4.18
CA ASP A 130 4.02 -18.37 -4.39
C ASP A 130 3.97 -17.12 -5.28
N THR A 131 3.16 -17.16 -6.35
CA THR A 131 2.99 -16.02 -7.25
C THR A 131 2.34 -14.83 -6.53
N ILE A 132 1.25 -15.05 -5.81
CA ILE A 132 0.50 -13.98 -5.11
C ILE A 132 1.32 -13.40 -3.97
N VAL A 133 1.90 -14.23 -3.11
CA VAL A 133 2.67 -13.77 -1.94
C VAL A 133 3.92 -13.02 -2.38
N THR A 134 4.62 -13.51 -3.40
CA THR A 134 5.79 -12.83 -3.98
C THR A 134 5.42 -11.47 -4.56
N ALA A 135 4.31 -11.39 -5.31
CA ALA A 135 3.82 -10.14 -5.86
C ALA A 135 3.45 -9.13 -4.76
N PHE A 136 2.74 -9.57 -3.73
CA PHE A 136 2.35 -8.71 -2.61
C PHE A 136 3.57 -8.21 -1.81
N ALA A 137 4.55 -9.08 -1.57
CA ALA A 137 5.79 -8.68 -0.91
C ALA A 137 6.58 -7.66 -1.76
N ALA A 138 6.64 -7.87 -3.08
CA ALA A 138 7.30 -6.95 -4.00
C ALA A 138 6.59 -5.59 -4.06
N ARG A 139 5.25 -5.55 -4.11
CA ARG A 139 4.44 -4.31 -4.05
C ARG A 139 4.71 -3.53 -2.77
N ARG A 140 4.72 -4.23 -1.63
CA ARG A 140 5.04 -3.59 -0.34
C ARG A 140 6.45 -2.98 -0.33
N ARG A 141 7.44 -3.66 -0.93
CA ARG A 141 8.78 -3.11 -1.09
C ARG A 141 8.81 -1.89 -2.00
N LEU A 142 8.07 -1.88 -3.10
CA LEU A 142 7.91 -0.71 -3.97
C LEU A 142 7.34 0.48 -3.20
N LEU A 143 6.29 0.28 -2.42
CA LEU A 143 5.71 1.33 -1.59
C LEU A 143 6.72 1.90 -0.59
N ILE A 144 7.51 1.05 0.07
CA ILE A 144 8.46 1.46 1.11
C ILE A 144 9.74 2.05 0.52
N GLU A 145 10.40 1.33 -0.41
CA GLU A 145 11.73 1.69 -0.90
C GLU A 145 11.70 2.81 -1.93
N TRP A 146 10.63 2.89 -2.73
CA TRP A 146 10.50 3.85 -3.83
C TRP A 146 9.51 4.96 -3.52
N ASN A 147 8.89 4.91 -2.34
CA ASN A 147 7.95 5.93 -1.87
C ASN A 147 6.79 6.17 -2.86
N GLU A 148 6.29 5.09 -3.48
CA GLU A 148 5.15 5.11 -4.41
C GLU A 148 3.83 4.99 -3.65
N GLY A 149 3.58 5.91 -2.75
CA GLY A 149 2.45 5.88 -1.81
C GLY A 149 2.89 5.34 -0.44
N GLY A 150 2.65 6.08 0.61
CA GLY A 150 3.02 5.67 1.95
C GLY A 150 3.50 6.85 2.79
N LEU A 151 4.00 6.53 3.97
CA LEU A 151 4.45 7.46 4.97
C LEU A 151 5.99 7.57 4.94
N VAL A 152 6.53 8.78 4.85
CA VAL A 152 7.95 9.05 5.14
C VAL A 152 8.05 9.86 6.42
N ILE A 153 8.77 9.34 7.39
CA ILE A 153 9.08 10.03 8.64
C ILE A 153 10.48 10.58 8.51
N VAL A 154 10.63 11.88 8.65
CA VAL A 154 11.92 12.60 8.63
C VAL A 154 12.16 13.19 10.00
N GLY A 155 13.29 12.89 10.62
CA GLY A 155 13.61 13.38 11.97
C GLY A 155 14.97 12.90 12.44
N GLU A 156 15.33 13.25 13.67
CA GLU A 156 16.53 12.74 14.34
C GLU A 156 16.21 11.39 15.01
N ASP A 157 17.13 10.42 14.95
CA ASP A 157 16.89 9.04 15.44
C ASP A 157 16.64 8.99 16.97
N GLY A 158 16.89 9.98 17.72
CA GLY A 158 16.60 10.04 19.17
C GLY A 158 15.41 10.92 19.55
N ASP A 159 14.77 11.56 18.58
CA ASP A 159 13.65 12.47 18.85
C ASP A 159 12.39 11.72 19.27
N GLY A 160 11.71 12.20 20.33
CA GLY A 160 10.53 11.54 20.91
C GLY A 160 9.35 11.47 19.94
N THR A 161 9.10 12.53 19.17
CA THR A 161 8.06 12.59 18.15
C THR A 161 8.36 11.59 17.04
N CYS A 162 9.61 11.55 16.58
CA CYS A 162 10.07 10.60 15.58
C CYS A 162 9.87 9.15 16.02
N LEU A 163 10.26 8.82 17.25
CA LEU A 163 10.09 7.47 17.81
C LEU A 163 8.60 7.09 17.92
N ALA A 164 7.76 8.01 18.40
CA ALA A 164 6.31 7.76 18.53
C ALA A 164 5.66 7.51 17.16
N LEU A 165 6.03 8.25 16.13
CA LEU A 165 5.53 8.05 14.76
C LEU A 165 5.99 6.72 14.16
N ARG A 166 7.26 6.34 14.35
CA ARG A 166 7.81 5.07 13.88
C ARG A 166 7.15 3.88 14.58
N GLU A 167 6.93 3.98 15.89
CA GLU A 167 6.24 2.97 16.66
C GLU A 167 4.77 2.83 16.22
N PHE A 168 4.07 3.95 16.05
CA PHE A 168 2.71 3.98 15.53
C PHE A 168 2.63 3.32 14.15
N ALA A 169 3.48 3.73 13.21
CA ALA A 169 3.49 3.18 11.86
C ALA A 169 3.80 1.67 11.86
N SER A 170 4.75 1.23 12.70
CA SER A 170 5.09 -0.19 12.84
C SER A 170 3.96 -1.01 13.43
N ARG A 171 3.33 -0.56 14.51
CA ARG A 171 2.20 -1.24 15.16
C ARG A 171 0.97 -1.29 14.26
N SER A 172 0.68 -0.19 13.58
CA SER A 172 -0.41 -0.10 12.60
C SER A 172 -0.06 -0.75 11.26
N ARG A 173 1.15 -1.32 11.13
CA ARG A 173 1.69 -1.97 9.94
C ARG A 173 1.61 -1.08 8.68
N ILE A 174 1.64 0.23 8.87
CA ILE A 174 1.66 1.21 7.79
C ILE A 174 3.01 1.09 7.07
N PRO A 175 3.02 0.91 5.73
CA PRO A 175 4.25 0.98 4.96
C PRO A 175 4.90 2.34 5.17
N HIS A 176 6.10 2.37 5.76
CA HIS A 176 6.77 3.63 6.06
C HIS A 176 8.28 3.53 5.86
N ARG A 177 8.88 4.66 5.54
CA ARG A 177 10.33 4.86 5.49
C ARG A 177 10.73 5.89 6.51
N PHE A 178 11.82 5.62 7.23
CA PHE A 178 12.49 6.62 8.06
C PHE A 178 13.67 7.22 7.30
N VAL A 179 13.83 8.53 7.39
CA VAL A 179 14.97 9.29 6.86
C VAL A 179 15.54 10.12 8.00
N ASP A 180 16.76 9.79 8.41
CA ASP A 180 17.48 10.56 9.41
C ASP A 180 17.87 11.94 8.84
N ARG A 181 17.81 12.98 9.66
CA ARG A 181 18.22 14.31 9.26
C ARG A 181 19.72 14.42 8.95
N ALA A 182 20.52 13.47 9.39
CA ALA A 182 21.93 13.34 9.01
C ALA A 182 22.14 12.64 7.64
N ASP A 183 21.10 12.08 7.03
CA ASP A 183 21.16 11.46 5.71
C ASP A 183 20.84 12.45 4.59
N ASP A 184 21.84 13.23 4.16
CA ASP A 184 21.70 14.21 3.07
C ASP A 184 21.11 13.61 1.79
N ALA A 185 21.47 12.38 1.43
CA ALA A 185 20.99 11.71 0.22
C ALA A 185 19.51 11.31 0.34
N GLY A 186 19.12 10.84 1.52
CA GLY A 186 17.74 10.53 1.86
C GLY A 186 16.87 11.79 1.82
N LEU A 187 17.33 12.87 2.46
CA LEU A 187 16.65 14.16 2.46
C LEU A 187 16.48 14.75 1.05
N ALA A 188 17.55 14.72 0.23
CA ALA A 188 17.49 15.19 -1.15
C ALA A 188 16.45 14.41 -1.99
N THR A 189 16.29 13.12 -1.73
CA THR A 189 15.29 12.29 -2.40
C THR A 189 13.86 12.70 -2.02
N VAL A 190 13.61 12.98 -0.74
CA VAL A 190 12.29 13.42 -0.26
C VAL A 190 11.98 14.85 -0.72
N ALA A 191 12.99 15.74 -0.69
CA ALA A 191 12.85 17.12 -1.11
C ALA A 191 12.53 17.33 -2.60
N GLN A 192 12.71 16.31 -3.44
CA GLN A 192 12.25 16.34 -4.83
C GLN A 192 10.71 16.38 -4.96
N ARG A 193 10.00 16.04 -3.90
CA ARG A 193 8.53 15.87 -3.91
C ARG A 193 7.80 16.91 -3.06
N CYS A 194 8.47 17.48 -2.07
CA CYS A 194 7.87 18.41 -1.12
C CYS A 194 8.93 19.34 -0.51
N GLN A 195 8.49 20.42 0.08
CA GLN A 195 9.36 21.30 0.88
C GLN A 195 9.43 20.77 2.31
N LEU A 196 10.61 20.32 2.71
CA LEU A 196 10.85 19.86 4.07
C LEU A 196 11.17 21.05 4.99
N PRO A 197 10.70 21.05 6.26
CA PRO A 197 11.16 22.01 7.26
C PRO A 197 12.65 21.79 7.54
N GLU A 198 13.37 22.87 7.85
CA GLU A 198 14.82 22.81 8.10
C GLU A 198 15.16 21.96 9.33
N ARG A 199 14.28 21.90 10.33
CA ARG A 199 14.49 21.23 11.61
C ARG A 199 13.23 20.53 12.07
N GLY A 200 13.38 19.70 13.11
CA GLY A 200 12.30 19.00 13.76
C GLY A 200 11.84 17.76 13.01
N THR A 201 10.87 17.07 13.56
CA THR A 201 10.28 15.87 12.94
C THR A 201 9.14 16.25 12.01
N CYS A 202 9.08 15.64 10.84
CA CYS A 202 7.92 15.75 9.96
C CYS A 202 7.54 14.40 9.36
N ALA A 203 6.27 14.30 9.00
CA ALA A 203 5.73 13.18 8.24
C ALA A 203 5.34 13.67 6.84
N VAL A 204 5.79 12.97 5.81
CA VAL A 204 5.38 13.20 4.42
C VAL A 204 4.41 12.10 4.04
N VAL A 205 3.18 12.49 3.70
CA VAL A 205 2.08 11.58 3.39
C VAL A 205 1.74 11.68 1.89
N GLY A 206 1.40 10.57 1.30
CA GLY A 206 1.00 10.51 -0.10
C GLY A 206 2.03 11.09 -1.06
N LYS A 207 1.61 11.97 -1.95
CA LYS A 207 2.49 12.59 -2.98
C LYS A 207 3.23 13.85 -2.51
N GLY A 208 3.23 14.16 -1.22
CA GLY A 208 4.05 15.25 -0.71
C GLY A 208 3.39 16.19 0.29
N GLU A 209 2.27 15.82 0.87
CA GLU A 209 1.73 16.52 2.03
C GLU A 209 2.70 16.42 3.21
N VAL A 210 3.09 17.56 3.79
CA VAL A 210 4.06 17.62 4.89
C VAL A 210 3.37 18.04 6.17
N LEU A 211 3.35 17.13 7.14
CA LEU A 211 2.90 17.41 8.50
C LEU A 211 4.14 17.72 9.35
N VAL A 212 4.17 18.87 9.99
CA VAL A 212 5.29 19.33 10.84
C VAL A 212 4.96 19.03 12.30
N GLU A 213 5.87 18.37 13.01
CA GLU A 213 5.71 17.93 14.41
C GLU A 213 4.36 17.20 14.66
N PRO A 214 3.95 16.26 13.78
CA PRO A 214 2.64 15.64 13.89
C PRO A 214 2.58 14.66 15.05
N THR A 215 1.39 14.51 15.60
CA THR A 215 1.07 13.37 16.46
C THR A 215 0.74 12.12 15.61
N PRO A 216 0.78 10.90 16.18
CA PRO A 216 0.28 9.70 15.52
C PRO A 216 -1.17 9.83 14.99
N ARG A 217 -1.98 10.61 15.70
CA ARG A 217 -3.37 10.88 15.29
C ARG A 217 -3.43 11.72 14.03
N ASP A 218 -2.61 12.76 13.93
CA ASP A 218 -2.57 13.63 12.74
C ASP A 218 -2.15 12.83 11.52
N VAL A 219 -1.17 11.92 11.69
CA VAL A 219 -0.75 11.01 10.60
C VAL A 219 -1.85 10.02 10.25
N ALA A 220 -2.58 9.46 11.22
CA ALA A 220 -3.72 8.58 10.96
C ALA A 220 -4.82 9.30 10.17
N ALA A 221 -5.14 10.54 10.54
CA ALA A 221 -6.12 11.37 9.84
C ALA A 221 -5.70 11.65 8.39
N ALA A 222 -4.44 12.08 8.19
CA ALA A 222 -3.89 12.37 6.86
C ALA A 222 -3.82 11.11 5.96
N LEU A 223 -3.67 9.93 6.54
CA LEU A 223 -3.73 8.65 5.83
C LEU A 223 -5.17 8.13 5.62
N GLY A 224 -6.19 8.86 6.10
CA GLY A 224 -7.59 8.42 6.03
C GLY A 224 -7.92 7.23 6.92
N LEU A 225 -7.09 6.94 7.94
CA LEU A 225 -7.25 5.81 8.85
C LEU A 225 -8.09 6.14 10.10
N GLU A 226 -8.52 7.39 10.27
CA GLU A 226 -9.42 7.75 11.37
C GLU A 226 -10.81 7.15 11.13
N MET A 227 -11.19 6.24 11.99
CA MET A 227 -12.60 5.88 12.16
C MET A 227 -13.23 6.92 13.09
N ALA A 228 -13.98 7.85 12.52
CA ALA A 228 -14.88 8.68 13.32
C ALA A 228 -15.95 7.75 13.92
N ALA A 229 -15.83 7.45 15.20
CA ALA A 229 -16.94 6.84 15.91
C ALA A 229 -18.10 7.85 15.86
N ASP A 230 -19.29 7.40 15.44
CA ASP A 230 -20.50 8.22 15.55
C ASP A 230 -20.66 8.64 17.02
N PRO A 231 -20.61 9.96 17.34
CA PRO A 231 -20.69 10.43 18.72
C PRO A 231 -22.05 10.08 19.38
N ASN A 232 -23.03 9.66 18.60
CA ASN A 232 -24.34 9.23 19.08
C ASN A 232 -24.51 7.71 19.10
N ALA A 233 -23.52 6.94 18.68
CA ALA A 233 -23.57 5.49 18.73
C ALA A 233 -23.51 5.00 20.19
N LEU A 234 -24.49 4.18 20.57
CA LEU A 234 -24.51 3.47 21.84
C LEU A 234 -23.87 2.10 21.63
N PHE A 235 -22.83 1.81 22.41
CA PHE A 235 -22.16 0.51 22.40
C PHE A 235 -22.43 -0.22 23.71
N ASP A 236 -22.84 -1.48 23.61
CA ASP A 236 -23.02 -2.35 24.80
C ASP A 236 -21.68 -2.72 25.45
N LEU A 237 -20.60 -2.71 24.67
CA LEU A 237 -19.24 -3.01 25.13
C LEU A 237 -18.22 -2.25 24.30
N VAL A 238 -17.27 -1.61 24.98
CA VAL A 238 -16.08 -1.00 24.35
C VAL A 238 -14.85 -1.67 24.93
N VAL A 239 -14.06 -2.30 24.04
CA VAL A 239 -12.76 -2.91 24.41
C VAL A 239 -11.64 -1.98 23.97
N ILE A 240 -10.88 -1.44 24.94
CA ILE A 240 -9.74 -0.56 24.67
C ILE A 240 -8.47 -1.38 24.85
N GLY A 241 -7.75 -1.60 23.73
CA GLY A 241 -6.48 -2.30 23.75
C GLY A 241 -6.64 -3.81 23.90
N ALA A 242 -6.95 -4.47 22.81
CA ALA A 242 -6.84 -5.93 22.69
C ALA A 242 -5.47 -6.28 22.09
N GLY A 243 -4.38 -5.97 22.81
CA GLY A 243 -3.03 -6.41 22.46
C GLY A 243 -2.92 -7.94 22.54
N PRO A 244 -1.87 -8.54 21.91
CA PRO A 244 -1.63 -9.97 21.98
C PRO A 244 -1.40 -10.43 23.41
#